data_054c6626a7b4084442ce31e8d410d1c2
#
_entry.id   054c6626a7b4084442ce31e8d410d1c2
#
_cell.length_a   1.000
_cell.length_b   1.000
_cell.length_c   1.000
_cell.angle_alpha   90.00
_cell.angle_beta   90.00
_cell.angle_gamma   90.00
#
_symmetry.space_group_name_H-M   'P 1'
#
loop_
_entity.id
_entity.type
_entity.pdbx_description
1 polymer ?
#
loop_
_entity_poly.entity_id
_entity_poly.type
_entity_poly.pdbx_seq_one_letter_code
_entity_poly.pdbx_strand_id
1 'polypeptide(L)'
;YPKAQRARSQPAIGWGAVFVGSQDGTVYALDLETGCMRWSFRASAEVRTAVVADPATQRLYFGDVLARVYALDAMTGKLVWKSKVDDHSNATITGSPTIGGGQLFVPVSSLEVTAAADPNYACCTFRGSVVALDAKSGSLNWRHYSVTSPGVSQGKTKAGTNIIGPSGAPIWNSPTFDAATNRVYFGSGENYSSPADGNSDAVFAVNAKTGKRIWVSQLTKGDAWNVGCMIGNDNCPKEHGPDLDVAASVLVVPIGGGKTMIVAGQKSADVYGLDPDTGKPVWKTVL
;
A
#
# COMPACT_ATOMS: atom_id res chain seq x y z
N TYR A 1 22.87 -13.26 8.23
CA TYR A 1 21.49 -13.42 7.78
C TYR A 1 21.11 -14.92 7.85
N PRO A 2 21.13 -15.49 9.06
CA PRO A 2 20.92 -16.91 9.22
C PRO A 2 19.45 -17.26 8.92
N LYS A 3 19.22 -18.19 8.00
CA LYS A 3 17.92 -18.76 7.62
C LYS A 3 16.96 -17.85 6.81
N ALA A 4 17.30 -16.62 6.47
CA ALA A 4 16.46 -15.80 5.61
C ALA A 4 16.62 -16.21 4.14
N GLN A 5 15.55 -16.61 3.50
CA GLN A 5 15.59 -17.02 2.11
C GLN A 5 15.63 -15.80 1.17
N ARG A 6 14.97 -14.70 1.52
CA ARG A 6 14.91 -13.46 0.72
C ARG A 6 14.72 -12.24 1.62
N ALA A 7 15.39 -11.16 1.31
CA ALA A 7 15.09 -9.81 1.78
C ALA A 7 14.44 -9.06 0.63
N ARG A 8 13.14 -8.73 0.76
CA ARG A 8 12.39 -7.98 -0.25
C ARG A 8 12.23 -6.52 0.15
N SER A 9 12.56 -6.20 1.40
CA SER A 9 12.43 -4.86 1.93
C SER A 9 13.71 -4.04 1.71
N GLN A 10 13.55 -2.74 1.50
CA GLN A 10 14.68 -1.82 1.50
C GLN A 10 15.23 -1.70 2.92
N PRO A 11 16.55 -1.80 3.14
CA PRO A 11 17.15 -1.56 4.44
C PRO A 11 17.01 -0.10 4.89
N ALA A 12 16.87 0.12 6.19
CA ALA A 12 16.98 1.43 6.81
C ALA A 12 18.26 1.53 7.66
N ILE A 13 18.83 2.71 7.74
CA ILE A 13 20.03 2.97 8.54
C ILE A 13 19.69 4.02 9.60
N GLY A 14 20.08 3.75 10.83
CA GLY A 14 19.92 4.68 11.96
C GLY A 14 20.66 4.17 13.20
N TRP A 15 21.10 5.06 14.05
CA TRP A 15 21.77 4.76 15.34
C TRP A 15 22.92 3.76 15.22
N GLY A 16 23.69 3.86 14.13
CA GLY A 16 24.82 2.95 13.85
C GLY A 16 24.39 1.51 13.53
N ALA A 17 23.16 1.28 13.14
CA ALA A 17 22.62 -0.03 12.76
C ALA A 17 21.94 -0.01 11.38
N VAL A 18 21.91 -1.17 10.73
CA VAL A 18 21.11 -1.49 9.55
C VAL A 18 19.91 -2.32 9.98
N PHE A 19 18.71 -1.88 9.63
CA PHE A 19 17.47 -2.58 9.92
C PHE A 19 16.90 -3.18 8.63
N VAL A 20 16.57 -4.47 8.65
CA VAL A 20 16.07 -5.17 7.48
C VAL A 20 15.05 -6.25 7.86
N GLY A 21 13.94 -6.30 7.12
CA GLY A 21 12.94 -7.36 7.21
C GLY A 21 13.28 -8.56 6.32
N SER A 22 12.75 -9.72 6.65
CA SER A 22 12.97 -10.95 5.91
C SER A 22 11.67 -11.69 5.58
N GLN A 23 11.75 -12.58 4.60
CA GLN A 23 10.62 -13.40 4.17
C GLN A 23 10.14 -14.37 5.27
N ASP A 24 10.99 -14.76 6.20
CA ASP A 24 10.58 -15.59 7.32
C ASP A 24 9.86 -14.80 8.44
N GLY A 25 9.72 -13.46 8.28
CA GLY A 25 9.07 -12.58 9.24
C GLY A 25 10.00 -12.06 10.32
N THR A 26 11.32 -12.25 10.22
CA THR A 26 12.27 -11.69 11.17
C THR A 26 12.76 -10.32 10.72
N VAL A 27 12.76 -9.35 11.62
CA VAL A 27 13.44 -8.06 11.46
C VAL A 27 14.74 -8.12 12.22
N TYR A 28 15.82 -7.75 11.57
CA TYR A 28 17.19 -7.75 12.11
C TYR A 28 17.68 -6.33 12.28
N ALA A 29 18.38 -6.07 13.37
CA ALA A 29 19.29 -4.93 13.52
C ALA A 29 20.71 -5.43 13.49
N LEU A 30 21.45 -5.01 12.49
CA LEU A 30 22.86 -5.34 12.31
C LEU A 30 23.69 -4.12 12.58
N ASP A 31 24.82 -4.31 13.26
CA ASP A 31 25.79 -3.24 13.46
C ASP A 31 26.30 -2.74 12.10
N LEU A 32 26.31 -1.42 11.90
CA LEU A 32 26.61 -0.82 10.60
C LEU A 32 28.05 -1.06 10.14
N GLU A 33 29.00 -1.15 11.09
CA GLU A 33 30.43 -1.30 10.78
C GLU A 33 30.82 -2.77 10.65
N THR A 34 30.35 -3.60 11.59
CA THR A 34 30.79 -5.01 11.70
C THR A 34 29.85 -6.01 11.05
N GLY A 35 28.59 -5.62 10.79
CA GLY A 35 27.53 -6.52 10.34
C GLY A 35 27.05 -7.50 11.43
N CYS A 36 27.57 -7.41 12.66
CA CYS A 36 27.13 -8.27 13.74
C CYS A 36 25.69 -7.98 14.15
N MET A 37 24.94 -9.03 14.50
CA MET A 37 23.56 -8.89 14.94
C MET A 37 23.50 -8.24 16.33
N ARG A 38 22.83 -7.07 16.44
CA ARG A 38 22.56 -6.40 17.72
C ARG A 38 21.33 -7.02 18.38
N TRP A 39 20.25 -7.20 17.59
CA TRP A 39 19.03 -7.85 18.02
C TRP A 39 18.24 -8.36 16.82
N SER A 40 17.24 -9.22 17.08
CA SER A 40 16.24 -9.62 16.11
C SER A 40 14.86 -9.67 16.74
N PHE A 41 13.84 -9.42 15.94
CA PHE A 41 12.43 -9.49 16.32
C PHE A 41 11.67 -10.37 15.35
N ARG A 42 10.80 -11.27 15.86
CA ARG A 42 9.95 -12.13 15.05
C ARG A 42 8.55 -11.53 14.92
N ALA A 43 8.19 -11.09 13.70
CA ALA A 43 6.82 -10.71 13.36
C ALA A 43 5.92 -11.95 13.21
N SER A 44 4.61 -11.74 13.06
CA SER A 44 3.64 -12.84 12.92
C SER A 44 3.66 -13.49 11.54
N ALA A 45 4.21 -12.79 10.53
CA ALA A 45 4.31 -13.26 9.15
C ALA A 45 5.45 -12.55 8.41
N GLU A 46 5.63 -12.87 7.12
CA GLU A 46 6.62 -12.26 6.22
C GLU A 46 6.58 -10.72 6.29
N VAL A 47 7.75 -10.09 6.38
CA VAL A 47 7.93 -8.63 6.33
C VAL A 47 8.47 -8.25 4.95
N ARG A 48 7.60 -7.65 4.11
CA ARG A 48 7.95 -7.17 2.76
C ARG A 48 8.19 -5.67 2.71
N THR A 49 7.67 -4.93 3.70
CA THR A 49 7.84 -3.48 3.77
C THR A 49 9.25 -3.12 4.15
N ALA A 50 9.71 -1.94 3.76
CA ALA A 50 10.87 -1.35 4.41
C ALA A 50 10.59 -1.16 5.91
N VAL A 51 11.65 -1.19 6.71
CA VAL A 51 11.60 -0.75 8.11
C VAL A 51 11.75 0.77 8.10
N VAL A 52 10.76 1.47 8.63
CA VAL A 52 10.76 2.93 8.71
C VAL A 52 11.31 3.37 10.05
N ALA A 53 12.41 4.12 10.04
CA ALA A 53 13.04 4.64 11.25
C ALA A 53 12.51 6.05 11.57
N ASP A 54 12.08 6.27 12.80
CA ASP A 54 11.70 7.59 13.32
C ASP A 54 12.74 8.08 14.33
N PRO A 55 13.63 9.00 13.94
CA PRO A 55 14.66 9.52 14.84
C PRO A 55 14.10 10.29 16.03
N ALA A 56 12.92 10.91 15.89
CA ALA A 56 12.34 11.72 16.94
C ALA A 56 11.88 10.89 18.15
N THR A 57 11.45 9.66 17.93
CA THR A 57 10.93 8.78 18.99
C THR A 57 11.80 7.55 19.23
N GLN A 58 12.88 7.35 18.46
CA GLN A 58 13.72 6.15 18.45
C GLN A 58 12.90 4.86 18.21
N ARG A 59 11.97 4.93 17.26
CA ARG A 59 11.10 3.81 16.91
C ARG A 59 11.32 3.35 15.48
N LEU A 60 11.01 2.08 15.27
CA LEU A 60 10.96 1.44 13.97
C LEU A 60 9.53 0.99 13.69
N TYR A 61 9.04 1.24 12.47
CA TYR A 61 7.72 0.81 12.02
C TYR A 61 7.83 -0.05 10.77
N PHE A 62 7.01 -1.08 10.68
CA PHE A 62 6.89 -1.94 9.49
C PHE A 62 5.55 -2.69 9.49
N GLY A 63 5.19 -3.24 8.33
CA GLY A 63 4.02 -4.09 8.16
C GLY A 63 4.36 -5.52 7.78
N ASP A 64 3.46 -6.47 8.07
CA ASP A 64 3.56 -7.85 7.61
C ASP A 64 2.46 -8.21 6.59
N VAL A 65 2.60 -9.38 5.94
CA VAL A 65 1.66 -9.86 4.92
C VAL A 65 0.31 -10.34 5.48
N LEU A 66 0.09 -10.26 6.80
CA LEU A 66 -1.19 -10.51 7.44
C LEU A 66 -1.86 -9.21 7.92
N ALA A 67 -1.54 -8.09 7.28
CA ALA A 67 -2.07 -6.75 7.56
C ALA A 67 -1.88 -6.31 9.02
N ARG A 68 -0.73 -6.65 9.64
CA ARG A 68 -0.33 -6.18 10.95
C ARG A 68 0.79 -5.16 10.84
N VAL A 69 0.72 -4.12 11.64
CA VAL A 69 1.71 -3.06 11.77
C VAL A 69 2.36 -3.17 13.14
N TYR A 70 3.65 -2.95 13.18
CA TYR A 70 4.47 -3.05 14.37
C TYR A 70 5.22 -1.75 14.62
N ALA A 71 5.36 -1.40 15.90
CA ALA A 71 6.33 -0.42 16.37
C ALA A 71 7.29 -1.12 17.34
N LEU A 72 8.59 -0.98 17.07
CA LEU A 72 9.65 -1.48 17.96
C LEU A 72 10.47 -0.32 18.50
N ASP A 73 11.04 -0.51 19.66
CA ASP A 73 12.15 0.31 20.15
C ASP A 73 13.39 0.01 19.29
N ALA A 74 13.98 1.03 18.70
CA ALA A 74 15.08 0.87 17.74
C ALA A 74 16.37 0.33 18.36
N MET A 75 16.61 0.61 19.64
CA MET A 75 17.84 0.23 20.33
C MET A 75 17.79 -1.21 20.83
N THR A 76 16.61 -1.69 21.23
CA THR A 76 16.46 -2.98 21.93
C THR A 76 15.67 -4.02 21.13
N GLY A 77 14.97 -3.62 20.06
CA GLY A 77 14.07 -4.50 19.31
C GLY A 77 12.80 -4.90 20.06
N LYS A 78 12.55 -4.32 21.24
CA LYS A 78 11.34 -4.62 22.02
C LYS A 78 10.10 -4.08 21.35
N LEU A 79 9.03 -4.89 21.35
CA LEU A 79 7.73 -4.48 20.85
C LEU A 79 7.14 -3.37 21.72
N VAL A 80 6.79 -2.25 21.08
CA VAL A 80 6.07 -1.13 21.70
C VAL A 80 4.57 -1.33 21.53
N TRP A 81 4.12 -1.54 20.28
CA TRP A 81 2.75 -1.89 19.96
C TRP A 81 2.66 -2.69 18.66
N LYS A 82 1.54 -3.39 18.51
CA LYS A 82 1.15 -4.10 17.29
C LYS A 82 -0.33 -3.87 17.03
N SER A 83 -0.69 -3.51 15.80
CA SER A 83 -2.08 -3.27 15.38
C SER A 83 -2.40 -4.05 14.12
N LYS A 84 -3.59 -4.67 14.05
CA LYS A 84 -4.13 -5.23 12.82
C LYS A 84 -4.94 -4.13 12.12
N VAL A 85 -4.62 -3.86 10.86
CA VAL A 85 -5.20 -2.72 10.13
C VAL A 85 -6.29 -3.13 9.14
N ASP A 86 -6.51 -4.41 8.89
CA ASP A 86 -7.62 -4.89 8.08
C ASP A 86 -7.98 -6.33 8.47
N ASP A 87 -9.28 -6.67 8.48
CA ASP A 87 -9.80 -7.99 8.86
C ASP A 87 -10.10 -8.89 7.66
N HIS A 88 -10.02 -8.38 6.43
CA HIS A 88 -10.17 -9.20 5.24
C HIS A 88 -9.10 -10.29 5.20
N SER A 89 -9.50 -11.54 4.90
CA SER A 89 -8.62 -12.72 4.98
C SER A 89 -7.38 -12.63 4.08
N ASN A 90 -7.52 -11.93 2.95
CA ASN A 90 -6.44 -11.73 1.98
C ASN A 90 -5.75 -10.36 2.11
N ALA A 91 -6.13 -9.53 3.11
CA ALA A 91 -5.47 -8.24 3.30
C ALA A 91 -3.99 -8.40 3.63
N THR A 92 -3.16 -7.56 3.04
CA THR A 92 -1.70 -7.58 3.21
C THR A 92 -1.11 -6.17 3.21
N ILE A 93 0.09 -6.01 3.78
CA ILE A 93 0.87 -4.78 3.67
C ILE A 93 2.16 -5.12 2.91
N THR A 94 2.31 -4.56 1.71
CA THR A 94 3.48 -4.72 0.86
C THR A 94 4.18 -3.40 0.59
N GLY A 95 3.44 -2.30 0.49
CA GLY A 95 3.99 -0.94 0.49
C GLY A 95 4.47 -0.53 1.87
N SER A 96 5.54 0.25 1.95
CA SER A 96 6.10 0.68 3.23
C SER A 96 5.24 1.78 3.86
N PRO A 97 5.02 1.75 5.17
CA PRO A 97 4.37 2.85 5.88
C PRO A 97 5.17 4.15 5.75
N THR A 98 4.51 5.28 5.94
CA THR A 98 5.16 6.60 5.99
C THR A 98 4.78 7.29 7.28
N ILE A 99 5.79 7.85 7.97
CA ILE A 99 5.60 8.63 9.20
C ILE A 99 5.53 10.13 8.91
N GLY A 100 4.59 10.83 9.55
CA GLY A 100 4.47 12.28 9.44
C GLY A 100 3.38 12.84 10.34
N GLY A 101 3.59 14.04 10.91
CA GLY A 101 2.62 14.70 11.77
C GLY A 101 2.18 13.89 12.99
N GLY A 102 3.03 13.01 13.52
CA GLY A 102 2.70 12.11 14.63
C GLY A 102 1.83 10.90 14.24
N GLN A 103 1.61 10.68 12.95
CA GLN A 103 0.81 9.58 12.42
C GLN A 103 1.66 8.68 11.53
N LEU A 104 1.27 7.42 11.47
CA LEU A 104 1.80 6.43 10.53
C LEU A 104 0.75 6.14 9.47
N PHE A 105 1.05 6.46 8.20
CA PHE A 105 0.18 6.19 7.06
C PHE A 105 0.54 4.84 6.47
N VAL A 106 -0.38 3.89 6.55
CA VAL A 106 -0.17 2.49 6.18
C VAL A 106 -0.98 2.16 4.94
N PRO A 107 -0.33 1.76 3.83
CA PRO A 107 -1.04 1.29 2.65
C PRO A 107 -1.52 -0.15 2.86
N VAL A 108 -2.75 -0.44 2.48
CA VAL A 108 -3.35 -1.77 2.59
C VAL A 108 -3.71 -2.29 1.22
N SER A 109 -3.15 -3.44 0.91
CA SER A 109 -3.31 -4.20 -0.33
C SER A 109 -3.91 -5.57 -0.03
N SER A 110 -4.01 -6.44 -1.04
CA SER A 110 -4.59 -7.77 -0.88
C SER A 110 -3.99 -8.78 -1.84
N LEU A 111 -3.98 -10.04 -1.40
CA LEU A 111 -3.74 -11.21 -2.24
C LEU A 111 -5.04 -11.78 -2.84
N GLU A 112 -6.17 -11.11 -2.67
CA GLU A 112 -7.44 -11.53 -3.27
C GLU A 112 -7.37 -11.56 -4.80
N VAL A 113 -6.57 -10.67 -5.40
CA VAL A 113 -6.24 -10.69 -6.83
C VAL A 113 -5.77 -12.07 -7.29
N THR A 114 -4.98 -12.77 -6.47
CA THR A 114 -4.49 -14.13 -6.74
C THR A 114 -5.52 -15.19 -6.35
N ALA A 115 -6.26 -15.00 -5.25
CA ALA A 115 -7.29 -15.93 -4.80
C ALA A 115 -8.41 -16.10 -5.85
N ALA A 116 -8.66 -15.08 -6.66
CA ALA A 116 -9.59 -15.10 -7.79
C ALA A 116 -9.25 -16.15 -8.86
N ALA A 117 -8.04 -16.71 -8.86
CA ALA A 117 -7.68 -17.84 -9.73
C ALA A 117 -8.46 -19.13 -9.40
N ASP A 118 -8.93 -19.30 -8.16
CA ASP A 118 -9.80 -20.43 -7.82
C ASP A 118 -11.23 -20.14 -8.31
N PRO A 119 -11.80 -20.95 -9.24
CA PRO A 119 -13.17 -20.75 -9.72
C PRO A 119 -14.23 -20.95 -8.64
N ASN A 120 -13.90 -21.58 -7.52
CA ASN A 120 -14.78 -21.75 -6.36
C ASN A 120 -14.65 -20.61 -5.33
N TYR A 121 -13.76 -19.66 -5.54
CA TYR A 121 -13.63 -18.49 -4.70
C TYR A 121 -14.72 -17.46 -5.02
N ALA A 122 -15.49 -17.04 -4.01
CA ALA A 122 -16.46 -15.95 -4.17
C ALA A 122 -15.72 -14.62 -4.29
N CYS A 123 -15.61 -14.10 -5.50
CA CYS A 123 -14.77 -12.94 -5.82
C CYS A 123 -15.60 -11.70 -6.13
N CYS A 124 -15.25 -10.51 -5.67
CA CYS A 124 -14.20 -10.16 -4.73
C CYS A 124 -14.75 -9.11 -3.76
N THR A 125 -14.23 -9.01 -2.57
CA THR A 125 -14.80 -8.14 -1.51
C THR A 125 -13.80 -7.18 -0.89
N PHE A 126 -12.51 -7.35 -1.17
CA PHE A 126 -11.47 -6.46 -0.67
C PHE A 126 -11.62 -5.03 -1.24
N ARG A 127 -11.29 -4.06 -0.41
CA ARG A 127 -11.21 -2.64 -0.80
C ARG A 127 -9.88 -2.08 -0.33
N GLY A 128 -9.06 -1.61 -1.28
CA GLY A 128 -7.81 -0.93 -0.98
C GLY A 128 -8.01 0.24 -0.02
N SER A 129 -7.07 0.48 0.86
CA SER A 129 -7.17 1.60 1.80
C SER A 129 -5.81 2.15 2.22
N VAL A 130 -5.80 3.40 2.64
CA VAL A 130 -4.74 3.95 3.50
C VAL A 130 -5.30 4.13 4.89
N VAL A 131 -4.57 3.63 5.89
CA VAL A 131 -4.94 3.71 7.30
C VAL A 131 -3.95 4.63 8.00
N ALA A 132 -4.43 5.64 8.74
CA ALA A 132 -3.60 6.43 9.62
C ALA A 132 -3.71 5.91 11.06
N LEU A 133 -2.56 5.56 11.62
CA LEU A 133 -2.43 5.18 13.02
C LEU A 133 -1.74 6.29 13.80
N ASP A 134 -2.12 6.48 15.04
CA ASP A 134 -1.31 7.26 15.97
C ASP A 134 0.05 6.56 16.14
N ALA A 135 1.14 7.23 15.83
CA ALA A 135 2.48 6.63 15.82
C ALA A 135 2.94 6.20 17.22
N LYS A 136 2.42 6.82 18.29
CA LYS A 136 2.78 6.53 19.67
C LYS A 136 2.09 5.28 20.20
N SER A 137 0.80 5.11 19.88
CA SER A 137 -0.06 4.06 20.46
C SER A 137 -0.47 2.95 19.49
N GLY A 138 -0.38 3.18 18.17
CA GLY A 138 -0.90 2.28 17.15
C GLY A 138 -2.43 2.32 17.01
N SER A 139 -3.10 3.29 17.66
CA SER A 139 -4.55 3.45 17.57
C SER A 139 -4.95 3.99 16.20
N LEU A 140 -6.08 3.51 15.69
CA LEU A 140 -6.65 3.99 14.44
C LEU A 140 -7.16 5.42 14.58
N ASN A 141 -6.62 6.34 13.77
CA ASN A 141 -7.13 7.70 13.65
C ASN A 141 -8.20 7.81 12.57
N TRP A 142 -7.90 7.30 11.37
CA TRP A 142 -8.83 7.25 10.25
C TRP A 142 -8.42 6.18 9.23
N ARG A 143 -9.39 5.83 8.38
CA ARG A 143 -9.19 4.98 7.19
C ARG A 143 -9.81 5.66 5.98
N HIS A 144 -9.09 5.68 4.87
CA HIS A 144 -9.59 6.07 3.55
C HIS A 144 -9.62 4.84 2.64
N TYR A 145 -10.81 4.48 2.17
CA TYR A 145 -10.96 3.41 1.17
C TYR A 145 -10.85 3.98 -0.24
N SER A 146 -10.12 3.28 -1.13
CA SER A 146 -10.11 3.57 -2.56
C SER A 146 -11.48 3.27 -3.18
N VAL A 147 -12.01 2.08 -3.02
CA VAL A 147 -13.39 1.72 -3.39
C VAL A 147 -14.32 2.19 -2.27
N THR A 148 -15.16 3.18 -2.54
CA THR A 148 -15.91 3.91 -1.50
C THR A 148 -17.01 3.09 -0.82
N SER A 149 -17.65 2.18 -1.57
CA SER A 149 -18.76 1.35 -1.07
C SER A 149 -18.40 -0.13 -1.11
N PRO A 150 -18.90 -0.94 -0.17
CA PRO A 150 -18.81 -2.39 -0.30
C PRO A 150 -19.43 -2.86 -1.61
N GLY A 151 -18.81 -3.87 -2.22
CA GLY A 151 -19.35 -4.51 -3.43
C GLY A 151 -20.70 -5.15 -3.18
N VAL A 152 -21.49 -5.21 -4.25
CA VAL A 152 -22.79 -5.89 -4.26
C VAL A 152 -22.73 -7.08 -5.23
N SER A 153 -23.70 -7.99 -5.12
CA SER A 153 -23.77 -9.17 -6.01
C SER A 153 -23.93 -8.73 -7.47
N GLN A 154 -23.05 -9.24 -8.32
CA GLN A 154 -23.06 -9.06 -9.78
C GLN A 154 -23.55 -10.33 -10.52
N GLY A 155 -23.98 -11.36 -9.76
CA GLY A 155 -24.40 -12.65 -10.27
C GLY A 155 -23.59 -13.81 -9.71
N LYS A 156 -23.57 -14.91 -10.45
CA LYS A 156 -22.85 -16.13 -10.05
C LYS A 156 -21.97 -16.64 -11.19
N THR A 157 -20.89 -17.29 -10.81
CA THR A 157 -20.03 -18.10 -11.70
C THR A 157 -20.77 -19.36 -12.16
N LYS A 158 -20.25 -20.09 -13.14
CA LYS A 158 -20.72 -21.43 -13.53
C LYS A 158 -20.60 -22.44 -12.38
N ALA A 159 -19.65 -22.24 -11.47
CA ALA A 159 -19.49 -23.04 -10.26
C ALA A 159 -20.51 -22.70 -9.15
N GLY A 160 -21.39 -21.69 -9.37
CA GLY A 160 -22.42 -21.28 -8.43
C GLY A 160 -21.94 -20.32 -7.35
N THR A 161 -20.66 -19.89 -7.35
CA THR A 161 -20.11 -18.92 -6.40
C THR A 161 -20.54 -17.49 -6.74
N ASN A 162 -20.61 -16.61 -5.74
CA ASN A 162 -21.01 -15.23 -5.96
C ASN A 162 -19.89 -14.41 -6.62
N ILE A 163 -20.25 -13.60 -7.60
CA ILE A 163 -19.44 -12.50 -8.12
C ILE A 163 -19.89 -11.24 -7.39
N ILE A 164 -18.95 -10.52 -6.76
CA ILE A 164 -19.23 -9.34 -5.93
C ILE A 164 -18.34 -8.20 -6.43
N GLY A 165 -18.90 -7.00 -6.55
CA GLY A 165 -18.15 -5.82 -6.99
C GLY A 165 -18.94 -4.51 -6.86
N PRO A 166 -18.24 -3.36 -7.03
CA PRO A 166 -16.79 -3.24 -7.27
C PRO A 166 -15.94 -3.64 -6.05
N SER A 167 -14.70 -4.04 -6.31
CA SER A 167 -13.72 -4.40 -5.28
C SER A 167 -12.31 -4.08 -5.76
N GLY A 168 -11.29 -4.33 -4.96
CA GLY A 168 -9.89 -4.13 -5.34
C GLY A 168 -9.40 -2.70 -5.12
N ALA A 169 -8.83 -2.09 -6.16
CA ALA A 169 -8.10 -0.84 -6.10
C ALA A 169 -7.10 -0.79 -4.92
N PRO A 170 -6.20 -1.81 -4.82
CA PRO A 170 -5.29 -1.96 -3.71
C PRO A 170 -4.31 -0.80 -3.62
N ILE A 171 -3.86 -0.48 -2.40
CA ILE A 171 -2.76 0.45 -2.20
C ILE A 171 -1.54 -0.36 -1.81
N TRP A 172 -0.61 -0.56 -2.75
CA TRP A 172 0.58 -1.39 -2.54
C TRP A 172 1.91 -0.65 -2.74
N ASN A 173 1.85 0.61 -3.15
CA ASN A 173 2.94 1.57 -3.09
C ASN A 173 3.03 2.23 -1.70
N SER A 174 4.14 2.93 -1.43
CA SER A 174 4.30 3.67 -0.18
C SER A 174 3.63 5.05 -0.31
N PRO A 175 2.78 5.46 0.64
CA PRO A 175 2.20 6.80 0.66
C PRO A 175 3.28 7.87 0.83
N THR A 176 3.03 9.07 0.33
CA THR A 176 3.92 10.23 0.51
C THR A 176 3.20 11.29 1.33
N PHE A 177 3.79 11.69 2.45
CA PHE A 177 3.29 12.77 3.30
C PHE A 177 3.97 14.09 2.94
N ASP A 178 3.16 15.09 2.63
CA ASP A 178 3.58 16.47 2.46
C ASP A 178 3.20 17.30 3.69
N ALA A 179 4.20 17.65 4.48
CA ALA A 179 4.03 18.42 5.69
C ALA A 179 3.61 19.88 5.40
N ALA A 180 4.01 20.44 4.26
CA ALA A 180 3.72 21.83 3.92
C ALA A 180 2.22 22.05 3.65
N THR A 181 1.57 21.09 3.01
CA THR A 181 0.13 21.16 2.69
C THR A 181 -0.74 20.26 3.56
N ASN A 182 -0.13 19.49 4.47
CA ASN A 182 -0.79 18.48 5.31
C ASN A 182 -1.63 17.49 4.49
N ARG A 183 -1.04 16.99 3.42
CA ARG A 183 -1.64 16.02 2.49
C ARG A 183 -0.89 14.70 2.49
N VAL A 184 -1.60 13.62 2.19
CA VAL A 184 -1.02 12.30 1.87
C VAL A 184 -1.41 11.95 0.45
N TYR A 185 -0.40 11.57 -0.34
CA TYR A 185 -0.56 11.13 -1.72
C TYR A 185 -0.26 9.65 -1.83
N PHE A 186 -1.03 8.92 -2.64
CA PHE A 186 -0.81 7.50 -2.91
C PHE A 186 -1.46 7.10 -4.24
N GLY A 187 -0.99 5.99 -4.81
CA GLY A 187 -1.58 5.38 -5.99
C GLY A 187 -2.42 4.17 -5.66
N SER A 188 -3.42 3.87 -6.47
CA SER A 188 -4.17 2.62 -6.44
C SER A 188 -3.83 1.72 -7.63
N GLY A 189 -4.08 0.44 -7.45
CA GLY A 189 -4.13 -0.52 -8.55
C GLY A 189 -5.53 -0.68 -9.12
N GLU A 190 -5.70 -1.72 -9.91
CA GLU A 190 -6.89 -2.10 -10.63
C GLU A 190 -8.07 -2.48 -9.72
N ASN A 191 -9.31 -2.42 -10.23
CA ASN A 191 -10.41 -3.13 -9.60
C ASN A 191 -10.22 -4.65 -9.78
N TYR A 192 -10.61 -5.46 -8.79
CA TYR A 192 -10.55 -6.93 -8.89
C TYR A 192 -11.81 -7.53 -9.51
N SER A 193 -12.91 -6.80 -9.51
CA SER A 193 -14.20 -7.23 -10.02
C SER A 193 -15.00 -6.08 -10.62
N SER A 194 -15.92 -6.42 -11.53
CA SER A 194 -16.86 -5.45 -12.14
C SER A 194 -17.82 -4.84 -11.12
N PRO A 195 -18.28 -3.60 -11.36
CA PRO A 195 -17.84 -2.71 -12.42
C PRO A 195 -16.49 -2.04 -12.10
N ALA A 196 -15.69 -1.75 -13.13
CA ALA A 196 -14.54 -0.87 -12.96
C ALA A 196 -15.02 0.52 -12.55
N ASP A 197 -14.45 1.07 -11.45
CA ASP A 197 -14.85 2.38 -10.93
C ASP A 197 -13.81 3.47 -11.22
N GLY A 198 -14.13 4.71 -10.83
CA GLY A 198 -13.24 5.86 -11.06
C GLY A 198 -12.07 5.97 -10.07
N ASN A 199 -11.81 4.97 -9.25
CA ASN A 199 -10.81 4.97 -8.20
C ASN A 199 -9.72 3.91 -8.39
N SER A 200 -9.82 3.05 -9.42
CA SER A 200 -8.74 2.16 -9.84
C SER A 200 -7.72 2.92 -10.67
N ASP A 201 -6.48 2.47 -10.66
CA ASP A 201 -5.37 3.03 -11.44
C ASP A 201 -5.27 4.54 -11.33
N ALA A 202 -5.38 5.02 -10.13
CA ALA A 202 -5.56 6.42 -9.81
C ALA A 202 -4.56 6.94 -8.79
N VAL A 203 -4.30 8.24 -8.83
CA VAL A 203 -3.57 8.97 -7.80
C VAL A 203 -4.57 9.69 -6.91
N PHE A 204 -4.37 9.58 -5.61
CA PHE A 204 -5.20 10.22 -4.57
C PHE A 204 -4.41 11.29 -3.83
N ALA A 205 -5.12 12.35 -3.44
CA ALA A 205 -4.72 13.25 -2.39
C ALA A 205 -5.78 13.27 -1.29
N VAL A 206 -5.35 13.04 -0.05
CA VAL A 206 -6.22 13.09 1.12
C VAL A 206 -5.64 14.04 2.17
N ASN A 207 -6.50 14.63 2.99
CA ASN A 207 -6.06 15.41 4.14
C ASN A 207 -5.43 14.48 5.19
N ALA A 208 -4.19 14.75 5.58
CA ALA A 208 -3.43 13.90 6.50
C ALA A 208 -4.04 13.77 7.88
N LYS A 209 -4.76 14.78 8.38
CA LYS A 209 -5.40 14.78 9.70
C LYS A 209 -6.70 13.98 9.72
N THR A 210 -7.46 13.98 8.62
CA THR A 210 -8.84 13.48 8.60
C THR A 210 -9.10 12.32 7.67
N GLY A 211 -8.17 12.01 6.74
CA GLY A 211 -8.36 11.02 5.69
C GLY A 211 -9.39 11.42 4.62
N LYS A 212 -9.96 12.63 4.70
CA LYS A 212 -10.92 13.09 3.69
C LYS A 212 -10.24 13.33 2.35
N ARG A 213 -10.82 12.78 1.28
CA ARG A 213 -10.34 12.96 -0.10
C ARG A 213 -10.41 14.45 -0.48
N ILE A 214 -9.30 14.96 -1.01
CA ILE A 214 -9.18 16.27 -1.62
C ILE A 214 -9.48 16.13 -3.10
N TRP A 215 -8.77 15.21 -3.77
CA TRP A 215 -9.02 14.84 -5.17
C TRP A 215 -8.60 13.39 -5.46
N VAL A 216 -9.07 12.88 -6.58
CA VAL A 216 -8.61 11.64 -7.21
C VAL A 216 -8.40 11.90 -8.70
N SER A 217 -7.34 11.37 -9.27
CA SER A 217 -7.00 11.46 -10.69
C SER A 217 -6.81 10.06 -11.25
N GLN A 218 -7.81 9.54 -11.95
CA GLN A 218 -7.73 8.24 -12.60
C GLN A 218 -6.90 8.35 -13.86
N LEU A 219 -5.83 7.55 -13.97
CA LEU A 219 -4.89 7.57 -15.09
C LEU A 219 -5.27 6.57 -16.19
N THR A 220 -5.83 5.41 -15.80
CA THR A 220 -6.41 4.42 -16.71
C THR A 220 -7.85 4.16 -16.33
N LYS A 221 -8.77 4.30 -17.30
CA LYS A 221 -10.21 4.09 -17.08
C LYS A 221 -10.61 2.69 -17.51
N GLY A 222 -11.56 2.12 -16.77
CA GLY A 222 -12.18 0.85 -17.13
C GLY A 222 -11.24 -0.34 -16.93
N ASP A 223 -10.23 -0.22 -16.07
CA ASP A 223 -9.30 -1.30 -15.75
C ASP A 223 -9.81 -2.08 -14.53
N ALA A 224 -10.24 -3.32 -14.79
CA ALA A 224 -10.52 -4.29 -13.75
C ALA A 224 -9.85 -5.61 -14.13
N TRP A 225 -9.09 -6.19 -13.22
CA TRP A 225 -8.30 -7.37 -13.51
C TRP A 225 -8.07 -8.22 -12.24
N ASN A 226 -7.96 -9.52 -12.41
CA ASN A 226 -7.47 -10.46 -11.41
C ASN A 226 -6.84 -11.68 -12.10
N VAL A 227 -6.16 -12.55 -11.32
CA VAL A 227 -5.47 -13.71 -11.89
C VAL A 227 -6.42 -14.70 -12.59
N GLY A 228 -7.71 -14.68 -12.29
CA GLY A 228 -8.73 -15.45 -13.04
C GLY A 228 -8.74 -15.13 -14.54
N CYS A 229 -8.35 -13.90 -14.92
CA CYS A 229 -8.25 -13.50 -16.33
C CYS A 229 -7.13 -14.22 -17.07
N MET A 230 -6.03 -14.55 -16.42
CA MET A 230 -4.91 -15.28 -17.03
C MET A 230 -5.29 -16.71 -17.41
N ILE A 231 -6.22 -17.32 -16.69
CA ILE A 231 -6.64 -18.70 -16.86
C ILE A 231 -8.05 -18.83 -17.41
N GLY A 232 -8.71 -17.70 -17.70
CA GLY A 232 -10.03 -17.64 -18.33
C GLY A 232 -11.18 -18.18 -17.48
N ASN A 233 -11.13 -17.98 -16.15
CA ASN A 233 -12.24 -18.38 -15.29
C ASN A 233 -13.30 -17.28 -15.13
N ASP A 234 -14.46 -17.64 -14.57
CA ASP A 234 -15.62 -16.74 -14.45
C ASP A 234 -15.42 -15.59 -13.44
N ASN A 235 -14.35 -15.61 -12.62
CA ASN A 235 -14.00 -14.51 -11.72
C ASN A 235 -13.33 -13.35 -12.46
N CYS A 236 -12.89 -13.54 -13.72
CA CYS A 236 -12.36 -12.44 -14.52
C CYS A 236 -13.47 -11.40 -14.76
N PRO A 237 -13.26 -10.12 -14.43
CA PRO A 237 -14.26 -9.09 -14.67
C PRO A 237 -14.54 -8.90 -16.15
N LYS A 238 -15.76 -8.42 -16.48
CA LYS A 238 -16.19 -8.20 -17.88
C LYS A 238 -15.38 -7.10 -18.56
N GLU A 239 -15.02 -6.06 -17.79
CA GLU A 239 -14.20 -4.94 -18.23
C GLU A 239 -12.72 -5.21 -17.96
N HIS A 240 -12.25 -6.46 -18.20
CA HIS A 240 -10.85 -6.74 -17.91
C HIS A 240 -9.94 -5.86 -18.76
N GLY A 241 -9.06 -5.16 -18.07
CA GLY A 241 -8.13 -4.22 -18.65
C GLY A 241 -6.69 -4.73 -18.58
N PRO A 242 -5.72 -3.85 -18.87
CA PRO A 242 -4.32 -4.21 -19.01
C PRO A 242 -3.54 -4.31 -17.68
N ASP A 243 -4.17 -4.15 -16.53
CA ASP A 243 -3.51 -4.17 -15.20
C ASP A 243 -2.41 -3.07 -15.08
N LEU A 244 -2.81 -1.82 -15.25
CA LEU A 244 -1.89 -0.68 -15.30
C LEU A 244 -1.82 0.12 -13.98
N ASP A 245 -1.60 -0.55 -12.87
CA ASP A 245 -1.48 0.08 -11.55
C ASP A 245 -0.57 1.30 -11.51
N VAL A 246 -0.89 2.25 -10.63
CA VAL A 246 0.06 3.24 -10.12
C VAL A 246 0.95 2.56 -9.09
N ALA A 247 1.99 1.90 -9.57
CA ALA A 247 2.83 1.00 -8.77
C ALA A 247 3.91 1.72 -7.96
N ALA A 248 4.43 2.83 -8.50
CA ALA A 248 5.47 3.62 -7.84
C ALA A 248 4.88 4.53 -6.76
N SER A 249 5.69 4.83 -5.74
CA SER A 249 5.34 5.88 -4.77
C SER A 249 5.17 7.21 -5.48
N VAL A 250 4.12 7.94 -5.12
CA VAL A 250 3.85 9.28 -5.66
C VAL A 250 4.86 10.27 -5.07
N LEU A 251 5.44 11.11 -5.91
CA LEU A 251 6.46 12.07 -5.49
C LEU A 251 5.87 13.48 -5.43
N VAL A 252 6.30 14.26 -4.44
CA VAL A 252 6.08 15.72 -4.36
C VAL A 252 7.37 16.41 -4.76
N VAL A 253 7.41 17.03 -5.93
CA VAL A 253 8.63 17.54 -6.55
C VAL A 253 8.59 19.07 -6.61
N PRO A 254 9.56 19.79 -6.01
CA PRO A 254 9.70 21.22 -6.19
C PRO A 254 10.10 21.54 -7.65
N ILE A 255 9.37 22.45 -8.30
CA ILE A 255 9.62 22.83 -9.72
C ILE A 255 10.10 24.28 -9.87
N GLY A 256 10.50 24.94 -8.78
CA GLY A 256 10.93 26.32 -8.74
C GLY A 256 9.79 27.32 -8.51
N GLY A 257 10.16 28.57 -8.18
CA GLY A 257 9.18 29.64 -7.92
C GLY A 257 8.21 29.33 -6.76
N GLY A 258 8.61 28.50 -5.80
CA GLY A 258 7.74 28.09 -4.68
C GLY A 258 6.63 27.11 -5.08
N LYS A 259 6.64 26.60 -6.29
CA LYS A 259 5.64 25.63 -6.79
C LYS A 259 6.11 24.19 -6.63
N THR A 260 5.15 23.29 -6.51
CA THR A 260 5.36 21.83 -6.48
C THR A 260 4.57 21.17 -7.59
N MET A 261 4.96 19.95 -7.95
CA MET A 261 4.27 19.05 -8.86
C MET A 261 4.16 17.68 -8.24
N ILE A 262 3.05 17.01 -8.45
CA ILE A 262 2.89 15.61 -8.10
C ILE A 262 3.33 14.77 -9.29
N VAL A 263 4.25 13.83 -9.07
CA VAL A 263 4.75 12.93 -10.12
C VAL A 263 4.40 11.50 -9.77
N ALA A 264 3.78 10.79 -10.70
CA ALA A 264 3.35 9.41 -10.55
C ALA A 264 3.76 8.57 -11.76
N GLY A 265 4.32 7.38 -11.49
CA GLY A 265 4.63 6.37 -12.50
C GLY A 265 3.61 5.24 -12.49
N GLN A 266 3.30 4.71 -13.66
CA GLN A 266 2.33 3.64 -13.89
C GLN A 266 3.01 2.40 -14.49
N LYS A 267 2.43 1.21 -14.36
CA LYS A 267 2.95 -0.05 -14.97
C LYS A 267 3.09 0.03 -16.51
N SER A 268 2.36 0.93 -17.16
CA SER A 268 2.50 1.21 -18.59
C SER A 268 3.85 1.82 -18.99
N ALA A 269 4.74 2.12 -18.05
CA ALA A 269 5.91 2.97 -18.18
C ALA A 269 5.58 4.47 -18.42
N ASP A 270 4.31 4.83 -18.33
CA ASP A 270 3.89 6.22 -18.36
C ASP A 270 4.26 6.95 -17.05
N VAL A 271 4.72 8.19 -17.17
CA VAL A 271 4.95 9.09 -16.06
C VAL A 271 4.08 10.33 -16.22
N TYR A 272 3.39 10.70 -15.17
CA TYR A 272 2.46 11.83 -15.15
C TYR A 272 2.93 12.92 -14.19
N GLY A 273 2.88 14.17 -14.63
CA GLY A 273 2.94 15.34 -13.76
C GLY A 273 1.53 15.87 -13.51
N LEU A 274 1.13 15.94 -12.24
CA LEU A 274 -0.20 16.36 -11.83
C LEU A 274 -0.12 17.67 -11.04
N ASP A 275 -1.12 18.52 -11.22
CA ASP A 275 -1.32 19.70 -10.41
C ASP A 275 -1.64 19.31 -8.95
N PRO A 276 -0.92 19.82 -7.95
CA PRO A 276 -1.06 19.37 -6.56
C PRO A 276 -2.41 19.74 -5.93
N ASP A 277 -3.08 20.77 -6.41
CA ASP A 277 -4.33 21.23 -5.82
C ASP A 277 -5.58 20.57 -6.42
N THR A 278 -5.50 20.19 -7.69
CA THR A 278 -6.64 19.67 -8.44
C THR A 278 -6.50 18.22 -8.90
N GLY A 279 -5.28 17.67 -8.89
CA GLY A 279 -4.97 16.36 -9.44
C GLY A 279 -5.02 16.31 -10.98
N LYS A 280 -5.25 17.43 -11.67
CA LYS A 280 -5.31 17.44 -13.14
C LYS A 280 -3.94 17.15 -13.73
N PRO A 281 -3.85 16.25 -14.74
CA PRO A 281 -2.62 16.04 -15.48
C PRO A 281 -2.16 17.35 -16.18
N VAL A 282 -0.91 17.72 -15.93
CA VAL A 282 -0.24 18.86 -16.57
C VAL A 282 0.56 18.37 -17.78
N TRP A 283 1.20 17.22 -17.61
CA TRP A 283 1.94 16.54 -18.68
C TRP A 283 1.94 15.01 -18.45
N LYS A 284 2.19 14.29 -19.53
CA LYS A 284 2.43 12.86 -19.57
C LYS A 284 3.64 12.59 -20.46
N THR A 285 4.53 11.70 -20.02
CA THR A 285 5.64 11.17 -20.79
C THR A 285 5.53 9.65 -20.84
N VAL A 286 5.71 9.09 -22.02
CA VAL A 286 5.83 7.65 -22.26
C VAL A 286 7.30 7.31 -22.31
N LEU A 287 7.78 6.34 -21.52
CA LEU A 287 9.16 5.88 -21.48
C LEU A 287 9.42 4.75 -22.47
#